data_fb840339ff1e2f5ff4104ca4a5486148
#
_entry.id   fb840339ff1e2f5ff4104ca4a5486148
#
_cell.length_a   1.000
_cell.length_b   1.000
_cell.length_c   1.000
_cell.angle_alpha   90.00
_cell.angle_beta   90.00
_cell.angle_gamma   90.00
#
_symmetry.space_group_name_H-M   'P 1'
#
loop_
_entity.id
_entity.type
_entity.pdbx_description
1 polymer ?
#
loop_
_entity_poly.entity_id
_entity_poly.type
_entity_poly.pdbx_seq_one_letter_code
_entity_poly.pdbx_strand_id
1 'polypeptide(L)'
;RSILPFGKDYMQDNGEYLYDVNGDGWLDVFAGQFTLSSVLWFENPGKAGLLTKDPWVQHELMDTGFKHNEMIFLRDMDGDDTPEYVANSWNAKNPMLVWKFARKDGKPTMTKSVISESGNGHGQGFGDVNGDGHEDIVFMQGWYERPAKNPFGQPWKWHKDFTLPHASCPILLLDLNKDGRNDLVWGDGHNYGLYWHEQLPPKPDGTTVWKHHLIDKKISQLHALAWDDLNKDGQPEIITGKRYYAHSGRDKGAEDEIVIASYQPHLDGDGKVSFKKEVLHTGQAGTGLYIHTGDLNDDGWKDIVVPGKSG
;
A
#
# COMPACT_ATOMS: atom_id res chain seq x y z
N ARG A 1 14.36 -20.96 4.94
CA ARG A 1 13.21 -21.81 5.27
C ARG A 1 12.00 -21.32 4.48
N SER A 2 11.25 -22.24 3.84
CA SER A 2 10.00 -21.88 3.16
C SER A 2 8.83 -21.88 4.14
N ILE A 3 8.06 -20.81 4.19
CA ILE A 3 6.78 -20.76 4.91
C ILE A 3 5.73 -21.56 4.15
N LEU A 4 5.80 -21.52 2.81
CA LEU A 4 4.91 -22.24 1.93
C LEU A 4 5.48 -23.63 1.56
N PRO A 5 4.63 -24.66 1.47
CA PRO A 5 5.06 -25.94 0.90
C PRO A 5 5.47 -25.73 -0.57
N PHE A 6 6.61 -26.27 -0.97
CA PHE A 6 6.96 -26.36 -2.38
C PHE A 6 5.99 -27.34 -3.06
N GLY A 7 5.00 -26.81 -3.77
CA GLY A 7 4.00 -27.58 -4.49
C GLY A 7 3.81 -27.09 -5.91
N LYS A 8 2.95 -27.78 -6.65
CA LYS A 8 2.60 -27.43 -8.03
C LYS A 8 1.64 -26.24 -8.13
N ASP A 9 1.09 -25.79 -7.02
CA ASP A 9 0.10 -24.73 -6.97
C ASP A 9 0.82 -23.43 -6.67
N TYR A 10 0.93 -22.60 -7.69
CA TYR A 10 1.44 -21.24 -7.59
C TYR A 10 0.41 -20.38 -6.86
N MET A 11 0.74 -19.95 -5.66
CA MET A 11 -0.05 -18.94 -4.93
C MET A 11 0.51 -17.58 -5.27
N GLN A 12 -0.32 -16.76 -5.89
CA GLN A 12 0.03 -15.39 -6.23
C GLN A 12 -0.41 -14.50 -5.08
N ASP A 13 0.52 -14.23 -4.15
CA ASP A 13 0.32 -13.31 -3.05
C ASP A 13 0.47 -11.87 -3.52
N ASN A 14 -0.40 -11.00 -3.02
CA ASN A 14 -0.43 -9.58 -3.31
C ASN A 14 -0.44 -8.75 -2.03
N GLY A 15 0.46 -9.07 -1.14
CA GLY A 15 0.73 -8.37 0.10
C GLY A 15 0.73 -9.27 1.31
N GLU A 16 1.77 -9.12 2.11
CA GLU A 16 1.93 -9.80 3.37
C GLU A 16 2.05 -8.78 4.49
N TYR A 17 1.43 -9.12 5.61
CA TYR A 17 1.54 -8.38 6.86
C TYR A 17 1.88 -9.32 8.00
N LEU A 18 2.59 -8.79 8.98
CA LEU A 18 2.86 -9.49 10.23
C LEU A 18 1.84 -9.05 11.28
N TYR A 19 1.09 -9.99 11.81
CA TYR A 19 0.13 -9.75 12.86
C TYR A 19 -0.06 -11.01 13.70
N ASP A 20 -0.20 -10.88 15.00
CA ASP A 20 -0.53 -11.99 15.88
C ASP A 20 -2.03 -12.33 15.70
N VAL A 21 -2.34 -13.22 14.76
CA VAL A 21 -3.72 -13.52 14.33
C VAL A 21 -4.46 -14.34 15.37
N ASN A 22 -3.82 -15.32 16.00
CA ASN A 22 -4.45 -16.21 16.97
C ASN A 22 -4.35 -15.73 18.42
N GLY A 23 -3.51 -14.73 18.73
CA GLY A 23 -3.34 -14.16 20.06
C GLY A 23 -2.39 -14.95 20.95
N ASP A 24 -1.45 -15.69 20.35
CA ASP A 24 -0.47 -16.50 21.09
C ASP A 24 0.84 -15.77 21.41
N GLY A 25 0.98 -14.52 20.96
CA GLY A 25 2.13 -13.66 21.15
C GLY A 25 3.23 -13.80 20.09
N TRP A 26 3.03 -14.63 19.06
CA TRP A 26 3.92 -14.74 17.92
C TRP A 26 3.32 -14.05 16.68
N LEU A 27 4.16 -13.34 15.93
CA LEU A 27 3.68 -12.73 14.69
C LEU A 27 3.51 -13.79 13.61
N ASP A 28 2.31 -13.91 13.10
CA ASP A 28 1.93 -14.73 11.95
C ASP A 28 2.12 -13.97 10.64
N VAL A 29 2.08 -14.66 9.51
CA VAL A 29 2.04 -14.03 8.18
C VAL A 29 0.61 -14.01 7.68
N PHE A 30 0.09 -12.83 7.46
CA PHE A 30 -1.25 -12.57 6.91
C PHE A 30 -1.11 -12.25 5.41
N ALA A 31 -1.84 -12.95 4.54
CA ALA A 31 -1.67 -12.86 3.09
C ALA A 31 -2.99 -12.79 2.33
N GLY A 32 -3.05 -11.89 1.35
CA GLY A 32 -4.14 -11.83 0.36
C GLY A 32 -3.73 -12.46 -0.97
N GLN A 33 -4.71 -12.70 -1.85
CA GLN A 33 -4.47 -13.37 -3.11
C GLN A 33 -5.09 -12.63 -4.29
N PHE A 34 -4.41 -12.67 -5.44
CA PHE A 34 -4.93 -12.12 -6.70
C PHE A 34 -5.89 -13.08 -7.42
N THR A 35 -5.52 -14.36 -7.51
CA THR A 35 -6.26 -15.35 -8.29
C THR A 35 -7.45 -15.95 -7.57
N LEU A 36 -7.45 -15.90 -6.26
CA LEU A 36 -8.52 -16.38 -5.39
C LEU A 36 -9.12 -15.23 -4.58
N SER A 37 -10.27 -15.48 -3.98
CA SER A 37 -10.96 -14.52 -3.10
C SER A 37 -10.67 -14.75 -1.62
N SER A 38 -9.99 -15.86 -1.27
CA SER A 38 -9.66 -16.19 0.10
C SER A 38 -8.50 -15.36 0.63
N VAL A 39 -8.59 -14.98 1.89
CA VAL A 39 -7.51 -14.38 2.68
C VAL A 39 -6.98 -15.44 3.62
N LEU A 40 -5.68 -15.62 3.61
CA LEU A 40 -4.98 -16.66 4.35
C LEU A 40 -4.15 -16.06 5.48
N TRP A 41 -3.82 -16.89 6.45
CA TRP A 41 -2.74 -16.62 7.37
C TRP A 41 -1.94 -17.91 7.63
N PHE A 42 -0.66 -17.72 7.92
CA PHE A 42 0.29 -18.80 8.20
C PHE A 42 0.72 -18.67 9.66
N GLU A 43 0.32 -19.66 10.43
CA GLU A 43 0.56 -19.69 11.88
C GLU A 43 2.03 -19.87 12.19
N ASN A 44 2.58 -18.93 12.96
CA ASN A 44 3.94 -19.02 13.45
C ASN A 44 4.04 -20.14 14.50
N PRO A 45 4.84 -21.19 14.27
CA PRO A 45 4.91 -22.32 15.18
C PRO A 45 5.68 -22.02 16.47
N GLY A 46 5.96 -20.76 16.76
CA GLY A 46 6.73 -20.32 17.92
C GLY A 46 8.20 -20.81 17.91
N LYS A 47 8.90 -20.49 18.96
CA LYS A 47 10.35 -20.75 19.06
C LYS A 47 10.75 -22.20 18.78
N ALA A 48 10.01 -23.16 19.30
CA ALA A 48 10.31 -24.58 19.12
C ALA A 48 10.09 -25.04 17.68
N GLY A 49 8.95 -24.64 17.08
CA GLY A 49 8.61 -24.97 15.71
C GLY A 49 9.51 -24.31 14.67
N LEU A 50 10.04 -23.12 14.94
CA LEU A 50 11.00 -22.45 14.06
C LEU A 50 12.29 -23.24 13.84
N LEU A 51 12.61 -24.18 14.70
CA LEU A 51 13.78 -25.06 14.59
C LEU A 51 13.50 -26.32 13.76
N THR A 52 12.27 -26.63 13.44
CA THR A 52 11.90 -27.74 12.56
C THR A 52 11.99 -27.34 11.09
N LYS A 53 11.87 -28.31 10.17
CA LYS A 53 11.82 -28.07 8.72
C LYS A 53 10.39 -28.05 8.19
N ASP A 54 9.40 -28.22 9.06
CA ASP A 54 8.02 -28.30 8.66
C ASP A 54 7.54 -26.91 8.16
N PRO A 55 6.68 -26.87 7.14
CA PRO A 55 6.00 -25.63 6.74
C PRO A 55 5.14 -25.09 7.89
N TRP A 56 4.88 -23.81 7.86
CA TRP A 56 3.89 -23.22 8.76
C TRP A 56 2.49 -23.73 8.42
N VAL A 57 1.63 -23.81 9.42
CA VAL A 57 0.25 -24.22 9.19
C VAL A 57 -0.51 -23.09 8.51
N GLN A 58 -1.13 -23.40 7.38
CA GLN A 58 -1.96 -22.46 6.63
C GLN A 58 -3.40 -22.56 7.09
N HIS A 59 -4.03 -21.41 7.29
CA HIS A 59 -5.44 -21.27 7.62
C HIS A 59 -6.13 -20.30 6.65
N GLU A 60 -7.38 -20.56 6.32
CA GLU A 60 -8.24 -19.57 5.68
C GLU A 60 -8.92 -18.72 6.77
N LEU A 61 -8.80 -17.39 6.63
CA LEU A 61 -9.41 -16.45 7.56
C LEU A 61 -10.80 -16.02 7.09
N MET A 62 -10.92 -15.68 5.81
CA MET A 62 -12.19 -15.26 5.20
C MET A 62 -12.14 -15.35 3.67
N ASP A 63 -13.31 -15.19 3.05
CA ASP A 63 -13.47 -14.97 1.61
C ASP A 63 -13.96 -13.53 1.37
N THR A 64 -13.26 -12.77 0.53
CA THR A 64 -13.63 -11.38 0.17
C THR A 64 -14.85 -11.32 -0.75
N GLY A 65 -15.17 -12.43 -1.43
CA GLY A 65 -16.25 -12.52 -2.41
C GLY A 65 -15.86 -12.09 -3.83
N PHE A 66 -14.63 -11.59 -4.04
CA PHE A 66 -14.14 -11.23 -5.38
C PHE A 66 -12.65 -11.50 -5.53
N LYS A 67 -12.25 -11.77 -6.76
CA LYS A 67 -10.86 -11.99 -7.17
C LYS A 67 -10.23 -10.69 -7.67
N HIS A 68 -8.94 -10.79 -8.02
CA HIS A 68 -8.13 -9.70 -8.54
C HIS A 68 -7.93 -8.59 -7.50
N ASN A 69 -7.70 -9.00 -6.26
CA ASN A 69 -7.22 -8.12 -5.22
C ASN A 69 -5.75 -7.82 -5.52
N GLU A 70 -5.46 -6.63 -6.00
CA GLU A 70 -4.12 -6.26 -6.46
C GLU A 70 -3.18 -5.98 -5.30
N MET A 71 -3.71 -5.39 -4.25
CA MET A 71 -3.02 -5.19 -2.99
C MET A 71 -3.97 -5.36 -1.82
N ILE A 72 -3.41 -5.65 -0.67
CA ILE A 72 -4.11 -5.66 0.60
C ILE A 72 -3.45 -4.70 1.56
N PHE A 73 -4.22 -4.21 2.50
CA PHE A 73 -3.73 -3.38 3.60
C PHE A 73 -4.32 -3.88 4.92
N LEU A 74 -3.48 -3.93 5.92
CA LEU A 74 -3.87 -4.19 7.30
C LEU A 74 -3.52 -2.94 8.11
N ARG A 75 -4.52 -2.17 8.54
CA ARG A 75 -4.36 -0.87 9.17
C ARG A 75 -5.40 -0.66 10.26
N ASP A 76 -4.97 -0.09 11.37
CA ASP A 76 -5.89 0.43 12.39
C ASP A 76 -6.42 1.79 11.92
N MET A 77 -7.59 1.79 11.30
CA MET A 77 -8.19 2.99 10.70
C MET A 77 -9.04 3.78 11.70
N ASP A 78 -9.53 3.17 12.76
CA ASP A 78 -10.37 3.84 13.76
C ASP A 78 -9.65 4.13 15.09
N GLY A 79 -8.39 3.71 15.23
CA GLY A 79 -7.55 4.01 16.37
C GLY A 79 -7.84 3.17 17.61
N ASP A 80 -8.36 1.95 17.45
CA ASP A 80 -8.70 1.06 18.57
C ASP A 80 -7.65 -0.05 18.82
N ASP A 81 -6.47 0.05 18.20
CA ASP A 81 -5.37 -0.91 18.23
C ASP A 81 -5.69 -2.27 17.57
N THR A 82 -6.82 -2.37 16.87
CA THR A 82 -7.20 -3.58 16.14
C THR A 82 -7.29 -3.26 14.65
N PRO A 83 -6.50 -3.92 13.80
CA PRO A 83 -6.43 -3.51 12.41
C PRO A 83 -7.67 -3.92 11.62
N GLU A 84 -7.99 -3.09 10.62
CA GLU A 84 -8.89 -3.41 9.54
C GLU A 84 -8.12 -3.93 8.34
N TYR A 85 -8.72 -4.91 7.67
CA TYR A 85 -8.30 -5.40 6.37
C TYR A 85 -9.02 -4.65 5.26
N VAL A 86 -8.25 -4.15 4.31
CA VAL A 86 -8.77 -3.48 3.11
C VAL A 86 -8.08 -4.08 1.89
N ALA A 87 -8.87 -4.48 0.90
CA ALA A 87 -8.35 -4.97 -0.38
C ALA A 87 -8.75 -4.04 -1.50
N ASN A 88 -7.81 -3.73 -2.40
CA ASN A 88 -8.17 -3.11 -3.65
C ASN A 88 -8.37 -4.17 -4.74
N SER A 89 -9.50 -4.05 -5.42
CA SER A 89 -9.75 -4.78 -6.66
C SER A 89 -9.72 -3.79 -7.81
N TRP A 90 -8.95 -4.06 -8.86
CA TRP A 90 -8.91 -3.19 -10.04
C TRP A 90 -10.23 -3.12 -10.83
N ASN A 91 -11.25 -3.88 -10.41
CA ASN A 91 -12.58 -3.81 -11.00
C ASN A 91 -13.48 -2.81 -10.27
N ALA A 92 -13.74 -1.66 -10.87
CA ALA A 92 -14.56 -0.59 -10.30
C ALA A 92 -16.04 -0.97 -10.05
N LYS A 93 -16.51 -2.13 -10.53
CA LYS A 93 -17.84 -2.66 -10.20
C LYS A 93 -17.86 -3.43 -8.88
N ASN A 94 -16.70 -3.81 -8.37
CA ASN A 94 -16.62 -4.46 -7.07
C ASN A 94 -16.93 -3.46 -5.96
N PRO A 95 -17.55 -3.91 -4.87
CA PRO A 95 -17.80 -3.07 -3.71
C PRO A 95 -16.50 -2.64 -3.05
N MET A 96 -16.53 -1.50 -2.38
CA MET A 96 -15.50 -1.11 -1.44
C MET A 96 -15.87 -1.68 -0.07
N LEU A 97 -15.06 -2.61 0.41
CA LEU A 97 -15.28 -3.36 1.64
C LEU A 97 -14.12 -3.14 2.61
N VAL A 98 -14.46 -3.09 3.89
CA VAL A 98 -13.51 -3.11 5.00
C VAL A 98 -13.91 -4.23 5.94
N TRP A 99 -12.94 -5.00 6.43
CA TRP A 99 -13.19 -6.06 7.41
C TRP A 99 -12.43 -5.75 8.69
N LYS A 100 -13.16 -5.59 9.78
CA LYS A 100 -12.55 -5.40 11.09
C LYS A 100 -12.18 -6.76 11.68
N PHE A 101 -10.93 -6.85 12.12
CA PHE A 101 -10.41 -8.03 12.79
C PHE A 101 -10.97 -8.13 14.21
N ALA A 102 -11.22 -9.34 14.68
CA ALA A 102 -11.56 -9.64 16.05
C ALA A 102 -11.17 -11.07 16.43
N ARG A 103 -11.19 -11.39 17.72
CA ARG A 103 -11.06 -12.77 18.21
C ARG A 103 -12.30 -13.14 19.01
N LYS A 104 -12.86 -14.28 18.69
CA LYS A 104 -13.98 -14.85 19.43
C LYS A 104 -13.60 -16.26 19.91
N ASP A 105 -13.64 -16.48 21.21
CA ASP A 105 -13.25 -17.77 21.83
C ASP A 105 -11.84 -18.22 21.39
N GLY A 106 -10.88 -17.28 21.32
CA GLY A 106 -9.50 -17.53 20.90
C GLY A 106 -9.32 -17.77 19.38
N LYS A 107 -10.40 -17.66 18.59
CA LYS A 107 -10.33 -17.82 17.13
C LYS A 107 -10.42 -16.49 16.41
N PRO A 108 -9.61 -16.26 15.37
CA PRO A 108 -9.69 -15.06 14.57
C PRO A 108 -11.02 -15.00 13.80
N THR A 109 -11.58 -13.82 13.70
CA THR A 109 -12.83 -13.56 12.96
C THR A 109 -12.71 -12.19 12.27
N MET A 110 -13.48 -12.02 11.18
CA MET A 110 -13.53 -10.77 10.43
C MET A 110 -14.99 -10.31 10.30
N THR A 111 -15.25 -9.06 10.66
CA THR A 111 -16.57 -8.44 10.52
C THR A 111 -16.57 -7.53 9.31
N LYS A 112 -17.36 -7.86 8.30
CA LYS A 112 -17.48 -7.12 7.05
C LYS A 112 -18.28 -5.84 7.19
N SER A 113 -17.78 -4.75 6.65
CA SER A 113 -18.46 -3.47 6.48
C SER A 113 -18.47 -3.07 5.01
N VAL A 114 -19.62 -2.59 4.53
CA VAL A 114 -19.77 -2.11 3.15
C VAL A 114 -19.61 -0.59 3.17
N ILE A 115 -18.48 -0.13 2.65
CA ILE A 115 -18.17 1.29 2.52
C ILE A 115 -18.90 1.88 1.31
N SER A 116 -18.93 1.12 0.21
CA SER A 116 -19.72 1.44 -0.99
C SER A 116 -20.04 0.15 -1.76
N GLU A 117 -21.19 0.11 -2.41
CA GLU A 117 -21.63 -1.02 -3.24
C GLU A 117 -20.83 -1.17 -4.56
N SER A 118 -20.04 -0.18 -4.92
CA SER A 118 -19.12 -0.17 -6.05
C SER A 118 -18.03 0.86 -5.82
N GLY A 119 -17.10 1.02 -6.78
CA GLY A 119 -16.10 2.08 -6.72
C GLY A 119 -14.80 1.65 -6.08
N ASN A 120 -14.53 0.34 -6.00
CA ASN A 120 -13.18 -0.16 -5.84
C ASN A 120 -12.34 0.21 -7.08
N GLY A 121 -11.05 -0.02 -7.11
CA GLY A 121 -10.26 0.36 -8.27
C GLY A 121 -8.77 0.20 -8.08
N HIS A 122 -8.03 0.49 -9.16
CA HIS A 122 -6.58 0.51 -9.17
C HIS A 122 -6.05 1.71 -8.36
N GLY A 123 -4.91 1.53 -7.72
CA GLY A 123 -4.30 2.55 -6.85
C GLY A 123 -5.08 2.70 -5.55
N GLN A 124 -4.40 2.69 -4.43
CA GLN A 124 -5.03 2.88 -3.13
C GLN A 124 -4.07 3.57 -2.18
N GLY A 125 -4.60 4.47 -1.37
CA GLY A 125 -3.86 5.17 -0.32
C GLY A 125 -4.75 5.50 0.87
N PHE A 126 -4.12 5.89 1.96
CA PHE A 126 -4.79 6.18 3.23
C PHE A 126 -4.22 7.46 3.83
N GLY A 127 -5.07 8.30 4.37
CA GLY A 127 -4.72 9.51 5.07
C GLY A 127 -5.87 10.51 5.13
N ASP A 128 -5.74 11.50 5.97
CA ASP A 128 -6.72 12.57 6.13
C ASP A 128 -6.64 13.53 4.93
N VAL A 129 -7.63 13.48 4.06
CA VAL A 129 -7.70 14.32 2.84
C VAL A 129 -8.29 15.69 3.13
N ASN A 130 -9.28 15.76 4.03
CA ASN A 130 -10.06 16.98 4.27
C ASN A 130 -9.64 17.76 5.53
N GLY A 131 -8.66 17.24 6.31
CA GLY A 131 -8.16 17.87 7.51
C GLY A 131 -9.07 17.70 8.73
N ASP A 132 -9.91 16.66 8.75
CA ASP A 132 -10.86 16.41 9.85
C ASP A 132 -10.30 15.50 10.96
N GLY A 133 -9.07 15.03 10.80
CA GLY A 133 -8.37 14.14 11.72
C GLY A 133 -8.73 12.66 11.57
N HIS A 134 -9.43 12.30 10.50
CA HIS A 134 -9.80 10.92 10.22
C HIS A 134 -9.13 10.40 8.95
N GLU A 135 -8.70 9.13 8.98
CA GLU A 135 -8.04 8.52 7.85
C GLU A 135 -9.06 8.10 6.78
N ASP A 136 -8.99 8.73 5.60
CA ASP A 136 -9.79 8.45 4.42
C ASP A 136 -9.17 7.35 3.56
N ILE A 137 -9.94 6.82 2.61
CA ILE A 137 -9.44 5.88 1.60
C ILE A 137 -9.38 6.58 0.25
N VAL A 138 -8.20 6.62 -0.34
CA VAL A 138 -7.94 7.26 -1.63
C VAL A 138 -7.80 6.22 -2.72
N PHE A 139 -8.37 6.48 -3.89
CA PHE A 139 -8.20 5.72 -5.12
C PHE A 139 -7.79 6.63 -6.28
N MET A 140 -7.46 6.03 -7.42
CA MET A 140 -7.07 6.80 -8.60
C MET A 140 -8.15 7.75 -9.12
N GLN A 141 -9.42 7.61 -8.74
CA GLN A 141 -10.55 8.40 -9.25
C GLN A 141 -11.16 9.34 -8.22
N GLY A 142 -10.61 9.40 -7.01
CA GLY A 142 -11.14 10.17 -5.90
C GLY A 142 -10.93 9.50 -4.56
N TRP A 143 -11.76 9.82 -3.58
CA TRP A 143 -11.58 9.34 -2.22
C TRP A 143 -12.89 9.14 -1.48
N TYR A 144 -12.88 8.25 -0.49
CA TYR A 144 -13.97 7.99 0.43
C TYR A 144 -13.69 8.68 1.76
N GLU A 145 -14.55 9.64 2.14
CA GLU A 145 -14.50 10.36 3.41
C GLU A 145 -14.97 9.45 4.55
N ARG A 146 -14.07 9.22 5.53
CA ARG A 146 -14.38 8.43 6.70
C ARG A 146 -15.35 9.16 7.64
N PRO A 147 -16.51 8.60 7.97
CA PRO A 147 -17.39 9.21 8.96
C PRO A 147 -16.75 9.26 10.34
N ALA A 148 -16.86 10.41 11.02
CA ALA A 148 -16.32 10.62 12.37
C ALA A 148 -16.93 9.68 13.43
N LYS A 149 -18.14 9.15 13.19
CA LYS A 149 -18.83 8.26 14.13
C LYS A 149 -19.30 7.02 13.41
N ASN A 150 -19.07 5.86 14.05
CA ASN A 150 -19.48 4.56 13.53
C ASN A 150 -19.06 4.32 12.07
N PRO A 151 -17.75 4.45 11.77
CA PRO A 151 -17.25 4.44 10.39
C PRO A 151 -17.58 3.14 9.66
N PHE A 152 -17.63 2.03 10.35
CA PHE A 152 -17.89 0.72 9.75
C PHE A 152 -19.36 0.28 9.81
N GLY A 153 -20.26 1.14 10.28
CA GLY A 153 -21.70 0.89 10.33
C GLY A 153 -22.52 1.63 9.28
N GLN A 154 -21.88 2.32 8.36
CA GLN A 154 -22.55 3.13 7.34
C GLN A 154 -21.69 3.28 6.08
N PRO A 155 -22.30 3.59 4.90
CA PRO A 155 -21.54 3.95 3.70
C PRO A 155 -20.73 5.23 3.90
N TRP A 156 -19.58 5.32 3.23
CA TRP A 156 -18.75 6.52 3.21
C TRP A 156 -19.09 7.39 2.02
N LYS A 157 -18.92 8.69 2.19
CA LYS A 157 -19.17 9.66 1.13
C LYS A 157 -18.04 9.63 0.09
N TRP A 158 -18.40 9.48 -1.17
CA TRP A 158 -17.47 9.50 -2.28
C TRP A 158 -17.26 10.91 -2.82
N HIS A 159 -16.00 11.29 -3.03
CA HIS A 159 -15.57 12.52 -3.66
C HIS A 159 -14.78 12.23 -4.93
N LYS A 160 -15.22 12.80 -6.04
CA LYS A 160 -14.57 12.64 -7.36
C LYS A 160 -13.79 13.91 -7.71
N ASP A 161 -12.75 14.19 -6.95
CA ASP A 161 -12.07 15.48 -7.03
C ASP A 161 -10.84 15.47 -7.93
N PHE A 162 -10.33 14.29 -8.29
CA PHE A 162 -9.15 14.10 -9.14
C PHE A 162 -9.23 12.81 -9.96
N THR A 163 -8.24 12.63 -10.85
CA THR A 163 -7.97 11.36 -11.54
C THR A 163 -6.47 11.16 -11.65
N LEU A 164 -6.00 10.00 -11.19
CA LEU A 164 -4.60 9.60 -11.16
C LEU A 164 -4.44 8.35 -12.06
N PRO A 165 -4.09 8.51 -13.34
CA PRO A 165 -4.04 7.37 -14.28
C PRO A 165 -3.06 6.30 -13.82
N HIS A 166 -3.55 5.05 -13.67
CA HIS A 166 -2.75 3.89 -13.26
C HIS A 166 -1.93 4.10 -11.98
N ALA A 167 -2.50 4.85 -11.02
CA ALA A 167 -1.80 5.20 -9.79
C ALA A 167 -1.22 3.98 -9.08
N SER A 168 -0.05 4.16 -8.50
CA SER A 168 0.64 3.18 -7.65
C SER A 168 -0.22 2.71 -6.48
N CYS A 169 0.17 1.64 -5.89
CA CYS A 169 -0.35 1.14 -4.64
C CYS A 169 0.84 0.90 -3.68
N PRO A 170 1.00 1.71 -2.61
CA PRO A 170 0.10 2.77 -2.18
C PRO A 170 0.20 4.07 -3.00
N ILE A 171 -0.86 4.90 -2.93
CA ILE A 171 -0.78 6.35 -3.10
C ILE A 171 -0.37 6.90 -1.74
N LEU A 172 0.67 7.73 -1.66
CA LEU A 172 1.10 8.32 -0.40
C LEU A 172 0.36 9.65 -0.17
N LEU A 173 -0.08 9.87 1.07
CA LEU A 173 -0.63 11.14 1.52
C LEU A 173 0.39 11.80 2.45
N LEU A 174 0.94 12.94 2.04
CA LEU A 174 2.08 13.62 2.68
C LEU A 174 1.95 15.12 2.54
N ASP A 175 2.14 15.87 3.62
CA ASP A 175 2.24 17.34 3.54
C ASP A 175 3.66 17.74 3.11
N LEU A 176 3.90 17.75 1.80
CA LEU A 176 5.24 17.99 1.24
C LEU A 176 5.69 19.45 1.30
N ASN A 177 4.74 20.38 1.20
CA ASN A 177 5.01 21.81 1.22
C ASN A 177 4.85 22.44 2.60
N LYS A 178 4.48 21.64 3.62
CA LYS A 178 4.29 22.04 5.02
C LYS A 178 3.22 23.13 5.21
N ASP A 179 2.15 23.06 4.42
CA ASP A 179 1.03 24.00 4.48
C ASP A 179 -0.16 23.50 5.31
N GLY A 180 -0.02 22.33 5.92
CA GLY A 180 -1.00 21.68 6.79
C GLY A 180 -2.07 20.88 6.06
N ARG A 181 -1.93 20.68 4.74
CA ARG A 181 -2.80 19.81 3.92
C ARG A 181 -2.01 18.65 3.35
N ASN A 182 -2.59 17.47 3.37
CA ASN A 182 -1.96 16.30 2.74
C ASN A 182 -2.06 16.38 1.22
N ASP A 183 -0.94 16.23 0.58
CA ASP A 183 -0.78 16.07 -0.86
C ASP A 183 -0.84 14.59 -1.26
N LEU A 184 -0.98 14.31 -2.56
CA LEU A 184 -0.92 12.95 -3.08
C LEU A 184 0.39 12.74 -3.85
N VAL A 185 1.16 11.73 -3.48
CA VAL A 185 2.31 11.25 -4.26
C VAL A 185 1.99 9.88 -4.84
N TRP A 186 2.19 9.74 -6.13
CA TRP A 186 1.87 8.51 -6.84
C TRP A 186 2.80 8.27 -8.03
N GLY A 187 3.06 7.00 -8.33
CA GLY A 187 3.76 6.57 -9.52
C GLY A 187 2.79 6.06 -10.57
N ASP A 188 3.11 6.20 -11.87
CA ASP A 188 2.36 5.49 -12.91
C ASP A 188 2.81 4.04 -12.97
N GLY A 189 1.98 3.14 -12.48
CA GLY A 189 2.26 1.70 -12.39
C GLY A 189 2.36 0.98 -13.74
N HIS A 190 1.93 1.62 -14.86
CA HIS A 190 1.87 1.03 -16.20
C HIS A 190 2.54 1.87 -17.28
N ASN A 191 3.12 3.01 -16.92
CA ASN A 191 3.74 3.95 -17.83
C ASN A 191 4.94 4.61 -17.12
N TYR A 192 5.35 5.79 -17.57
CA TYR A 192 6.42 6.58 -16.96
C TYR A 192 5.87 7.63 -16.02
N GLY A 193 6.53 7.81 -14.90
CA GLY A 193 6.43 9.02 -14.10
C GLY A 193 6.13 8.79 -12.63
N LEU A 194 6.78 9.63 -11.83
CA LEU A 194 6.46 9.90 -10.44
C LEU A 194 5.86 11.29 -10.37
N TYR A 195 4.75 11.42 -9.68
CA TYR A 195 3.95 12.63 -9.67
C TYR A 195 3.58 13.07 -8.27
N TRP A 196 3.31 14.35 -8.13
CA TRP A 196 2.78 14.98 -6.93
C TRP A 196 1.54 15.82 -7.30
N HIS A 197 0.46 15.61 -6.60
CA HIS A 197 -0.73 16.46 -6.62
C HIS A 197 -0.73 17.29 -5.35
N GLU A 198 -0.35 18.57 -5.47
CA GLU A 198 -0.39 19.56 -4.41
C GLU A 198 -1.85 19.90 -4.10
N GLN A 199 -2.25 19.75 -2.84
CA GLN A 199 -3.57 20.16 -2.39
C GLN A 199 -3.58 21.66 -2.13
N LEU A 200 -4.39 22.38 -2.89
CA LEU A 200 -4.61 23.81 -2.70
C LEU A 200 -5.76 24.06 -1.71
N PRO A 201 -5.94 25.31 -1.21
CA PRO A 201 -7.09 25.64 -0.40
C PRO A 201 -8.40 25.18 -1.04
N PRO A 202 -9.29 24.52 -0.28
CA PRO A 202 -10.54 23.98 -0.83
C PRO A 202 -11.47 25.11 -1.28
N LYS A 203 -12.42 24.76 -2.14
CA LYS A 203 -13.50 25.67 -2.52
C LYS A 203 -14.43 25.95 -1.33
N PRO A 204 -15.28 27.00 -1.41
CA PRO A 204 -16.23 27.32 -0.34
C PRO A 204 -17.23 26.20 0.01
N ASP A 205 -17.46 25.27 -0.91
CA ASP A 205 -18.32 24.09 -0.72
C ASP A 205 -17.60 22.90 -0.14
N GLY A 206 -16.29 23.02 0.20
CA GLY A 206 -15.45 21.97 0.74
C GLY A 206 -14.81 21.06 -0.32
N THR A 207 -15.08 21.28 -1.62
CA THR A 207 -14.43 20.49 -2.68
C THR A 207 -12.93 20.72 -2.68
N THR A 208 -12.13 19.66 -2.65
CA THR A 208 -10.67 19.73 -2.71
C THR A 208 -10.19 20.22 -4.08
N VAL A 209 -9.10 20.95 -4.09
CA VAL A 209 -8.50 21.51 -5.31
C VAL A 209 -7.06 21.03 -5.40
N TRP A 210 -6.68 20.55 -6.59
CA TRP A 210 -5.39 19.89 -6.78
C TRP A 210 -4.61 20.53 -7.93
N LYS A 211 -3.30 20.66 -7.73
CA LYS A 211 -2.35 21.11 -8.75
C LYS A 211 -1.36 20.00 -9.04
N HIS A 212 -1.27 19.62 -10.30
CA HIS A 212 -0.42 18.53 -10.76
C HIS A 212 1.03 18.97 -10.96
N HIS A 213 1.97 18.17 -10.43
CA HIS A 213 3.40 18.33 -10.62
C HIS A 213 4.03 17.00 -11.06
N LEU A 214 5.02 17.10 -11.93
CA LEU A 214 5.87 16.00 -12.32
C LEU A 214 7.15 16.01 -11.46
N ILE A 215 7.43 14.91 -10.77
CA ILE A 215 8.68 14.71 -10.01
C ILE A 215 9.76 14.12 -10.92
N ASP A 216 9.47 12.97 -11.54
CA ASP A 216 10.40 12.31 -12.48
C ASP A 216 9.62 11.64 -13.62
N LYS A 217 10.09 11.77 -14.85
CA LYS A 217 9.51 11.15 -16.06
C LYS A 217 10.37 10.04 -16.66
N LYS A 218 11.49 9.70 -16.02
CA LYS A 218 12.51 8.81 -16.60
C LYS A 218 12.35 7.36 -16.19
N ILE A 219 11.66 7.09 -15.07
CA ILE A 219 11.45 5.74 -14.59
C ILE A 219 10.00 5.33 -14.91
N SER A 220 9.85 4.12 -15.42
CA SER A 220 8.57 3.51 -15.76
C SER A 220 8.13 2.50 -14.71
N GLN A 221 6.84 2.17 -14.69
CA GLN A 221 6.28 1.07 -13.89
C GLN A 221 6.48 1.27 -12.37
N LEU A 222 6.33 2.50 -11.89
CA LEU A 222 6.43 2.86 -10.48
C LEU A 222 5.17 2.43 -9.72
N HIS A 223 5.02 1.12 -9.54
CA HIS A 223 3.81 0.55 -8.94
C HIS A 223 3.81 0.58 -7.41
N ALA A 224 4.99 0.52 -6.79
CA ALA A 224 5.16 0.52 -5.34
C ALA A 224 5.86 1.81 -4.88
N LEU A 225 5.37 2.39 -3.79
CA LEU A 225 5.97 3.53 -3.11
C LEU A 225 6.10 3.23 -1.62
N ALA A 226 7.16 3.74 -1.00
CA ALA A 226 7.31 3.82 0.44
C ALA A 226 7.76 5.22 0.86
N TRP A 227 7.52 5.57 2.11
CA TRP A 227 7.93 6.83 2.71
C TRP A 227 8.66 6.54 4.01
N ASP A 228 9.96 6.77 4.04
CA ASP A 228 10.77 6.48 5.21
C ASP A 228 12.07 7.29 5.23
N ASP A 229 12.60 7.56 6.42
CA ASP A 229 13.89 8.20 6.64
C ASP A 229 15.00 7.13 6.62
N LEU A 230 15.64 6.96 5.45
CA LEU A 230 16.69 5.96 5.23
C LEU A 230 18.04 6.38 5.81
N ASN A 231 18.30 7.69 5.80
CA ASN A 231 19.61 8.24 6.15
C ASN A 231 19.66 8.83 7.57
N LYS A 232 18.53 8.80 8.30
CA LYS A 232 18.37 9.32 9.67
C LYS A 232 18.65 10.80 9.81
N ASP A 233 18.38 11.59 8.77
CA ASP A 233 18.53 13.04 8.83
C ASP A 233 17.25 13.75 9.32
N GLY A 234 16.20 13.02 9.62
CA GLY A 234 14.91 13.49 10.08
C GLY A 234 13.98 13.99 8.95
N GLN A 235 14.36 13.77 7.69
CA GLN A 235 13.58 14.13 6.51
C GLN A 235 13.36 12.88 5.65
N PRO A 236 12.23 12.21 5.74
CA PRO A 236 11.97 10.99 4.98
C PRO A 236 12.03 11.16 3.46
N GLU A 237 12.34 10.09 2.77
CA GLU A 237 12.38 9.99 1.32
C GLU A 237 11.18 9.22 0.77
N ILE A 238 10.75 9.59 -0.44
CA ILE A 238 9.91 8.73 -1.28
C ILE A 238 10.82 7.67 -1.88
N ILE A 239 10.57 6.40 -1.58
CA ILE A 239 11.30 5.26 -2.09
C ILE A 239 10.44 4.58 -3.14
N THR A 240 10.99 4.31 -4.31
CA THR A 240 10.29 3.64 -5.40
C THR A 240 11.27 2.95 -6.35
N GLY A 241 10.74 2.19 -7.28
CA GLY A 241 11.56 1.55 -8.29
C GLY A 241 10.74 0.95 -9.42
N LYS A 242 11.45 0.49 -10.44
CA LYS A 242 10.85 -0.09 -11.61
C LYS A 242 10.35 -1.52 -11.35
N ARG A 243 9.08 -1.78 -11.65
CA ARG A 243 8.54 -3.14 -11.74
C ARG A 243 8.93 -3.75 -13.10
N TYR A 244 9.96 -4.59 -13.10
CA TYR A 244 10.48 -5.18 -14.33
C TYR A 244 9.50 -6.14 -15.01
N TYR A 245 9.47 -6.12 -16.35
CA TYR A 245 8.71 -7.01 -17.22
C TYR A 245 7.21 -7.08 -16.87
N ALA A 246 6.64 -5.96 -16.43
CA ALA A 246 5.24 -5.86 -16.10
C ALA A 246 4.35 -6.25 -17.28
N HIS A 247 3.26 -6.97 -17.00
CA HIS A 247 2.34 -7.52 -18.00
C HIS A 247 3.01 -8.27 -19.16
N SER A 248 4.11 -8.97 -18.85
CA SER A 248 4.88 -9.75 -19.83
C SER A 248 5.45 -8.87 -20.96
N GLY A 249 5.99 -7.70 -20.61
CA GLY A 249 6.66 -6.80 -21.52
C GLY A 249 5.72 -5.90 -22.35
N ARG A 250 4.41 -5.90 -22.08
CA ARG A 250 3.43 -5.13 -22.89
C ARG A 250 3.29 -3.68 -22.51
N ASP A 251 3.65 -3.31 -21.29
CA ASP A 251 3.53 -1.94 -20.81
C ASP A 251 4.70 -1.08 -21.33
N LYS A 252 4.48 0.23 -21.43
CA LYS A 252 5.53 1.15 -21.84
C LYS A 252 6.70 1.11 -20.86
N GLY A 253 7.91 0.96 -21.40
CA GLY A 253 9.11 0.85 -20.61
C GLY A 253 9.25 -0.44 -19.80
N ALA A 254 8.47 -1.49 -20.07
CA ALA A 254 8.50 -2.74 -19.31
C ALA A 254 9.89 -3.40 -19.26
N GLU A 255 10.69 -3.23 -20.32
CA GLU A 255 12.03 -3.78 -20.46
C GLU A 255 13.16 -2.78 -20.21
N ASP A 256 12.85 -1.55 -19.79
CA ASP A 256 13.86 -0.57 -19.42
C ASP A 256 14.71 -1.05 -18.25
N GLU A 257 15.86 -0.40 -18.06
CA GLU A 257 16.78 -0.72 -16.97
C GLU A 257 16.08 -0.74 -15.61
N ILE A 258 16.36 -1.78 -14.85
CA ILE A 258 15.82 -1.94 -13.48
C ILE A 258 16.52 -0.92 -12.58
N VAL A 259 15.74 -0.20 -11.80
CA VAL A 259 16.24 0.82 -10.88
C VAL A 259 15.42 0.87 -9.60
N ILE A 260 16.09 1.10 -8.48
CA ILE A 260 15.51 1.53 -7.21
C ILE A 260 16.09 2.91 -6.89
N ALA A 261 15.23 3.84 -6.55
CA ALA A 261 15.64 5.22 -6.27
C ALA A 261 14.86 5.80 -5.09
N SER A 262 15.49 6.76 -4.41
CA SER A 262 14.84 7.61 -3.42
C SER A 262 14.74 9.05 -3.94
N TYR A 263 13.76 9.78 -3.42
CA TYR A 263 13.54 11.19 -3.72
C TYR A 263 13.28 11.93 -2.41
N GLN A 264 14.26 12.69 -1.97
CA GLN A 264 14.14 13.53 -0.78
C GLN A 264 13.50 14.87 -1.15
N PRO A 265 12.33 15.22 -0.58
CA PRO A 265 11.73 16.52 -0.80
C PRO A 265 12.55 17.61 -0.09
N HIS A 266 12.68 18.72 -0.75
CA HIS A 266 13.33 19.91 -0.21
C HIS A 266 12.44 21.13 -0.44
N LEU A 267 12.05 21.78 0.65
CA LEU A 267 11.26 23.02 0.66
C LEU A 267 12.21 24.20 0.77
N ASP A 268 12.18 25.09 -0.21
CA ASP A 268 12.98 26.33 -0.16
C ASP A 268 12.28 27.45 0.64
N GLY A 269 12.97 28.57 0.82
CA GLY A 269 12.45 29.70 1.58
C GLY A 269 11.23 30.39 0.95
N ASP A 270 10.92 30.13 -0.32
CA ASP A 270 9.78 30.66 -1.06
C ASP A 270 8.58 29.68 -1.06
N GLY A 271 8.70 28.56 -0.34
CA GLY A 271 7.66 27.53 -0.28
C GLY A 271 7.59 26.61 -1.49
N LYS A 272 8.64 26.58 -2.33
CA LYS A 272 8.73 25.72 -3.49
C LYS A 272 9.34 24.38 -3.12
N VAL A 273 8.64 23.29 -3.43
CA VAL A 273 9.16 21.93 -3.27
C VAL A 273 9.97 21.51 -4.48
N SER A 274 11.16 20.96 -4.23
CA SER A 274 12.02 20.29 -5.19
C SER A 274 12.42 18.91 -4.64
N PHE A 275 12.97 18.04 -5.49
CA PHE A 275 13.32 16.68 -5.08
C PHE A 275 14.76 16.36 -5.45
N LYS A 276 15.54 15.92 -4.46
CA LYS A 276 16.88 15.34 -4.70
C LYS A 276 16.69 13.85 -4.94
N LYS A 277 16.97 13.42 -6.18
CA LYS A 277 16.97 12.00 -6.54
C LYS A 277 18.29 11.35 -6.18
N GLU A 278 18.24 10.17 -5.60
CA GLU A 278 19.36 9.26 -5.42
C GLU A 278 19.02 7.89 -6.02
N VAL A 279 19.93 7.34 -6.82
CA VAL A 279 19.79 5.98 -7.36
C VAL A 279 20.45 5.04 -6.39
N LEU A 280 19.63 4.19 -5.75
CA LEU A 280 20.08 3.27 -4.71
C LEU A 280 20.59 1.94 -5.30
N HIS A 281 19.98 1.49 -6.41
CA HIS A 281 20.36 0.24 -7.06
C HIS A 281 19.97 0.24 -8.55
N THR A 282 20.75 -0.48 -9.38
CA THR A 282 20.45 -0.69 -10.80
C THR A 282 20.78 -2.13 -11.23
N GLY A 283 20.04 -2.63 -12.21
CA GLY A 283 20.37 -3.81 -13.02
C GLY A 283 19.99 -5.17 -12.46
N GLN A 284 19.84 -5.37 -11.15
CA GLN A 284 19.59 -6.70 -10.56
C GLN A 284 18.24 -6.84 -9.88
N ALA A 285 17.84 -5.87 -9.10
CA ALA A 285 16.59 -5.88 -8.37
C ALA A 285 15.75 -4.66 -8.71
N GLY A 286 14.45 -4.88 -8.94
CA GLY A 286 13.44 -3.85 -9.06
C GLY A 286 12.38 -4.03 -7.99
N THR A 287 11.43 -3.12 -7.94
CA THR A 287 10.28 -3.26 -7.06
C THR A 287 9.23 -4.16 -7.70
N GLY A 288 8.53 -4.94 -6.87
CA GLY A 288 7.29 -5.62 -7.25
C GLY A 288 6.09 -4.73 -7.01
N LEU A 289 5.18 -5.22 -6.18
CA LEU A 289 4.01 -4.46 -5.72
C LEU A 289 4.23 -3.82 -4.34
N TYR A 290 5.29 -4.21 -3.61
CA TYR A 290 5.60 -3.76 -2.26
C TYR A 290 7.04 -3.29 -2.12
N ILE A 291 7.23 -2.35 -1.21
CA ILE A 291 8.54 -1.96 -0.66
C ILE A 291 8.37 -1.93 0.85
N HIS A 292 9.23 -2.66 1.54
CA HIS A 292 9.34 -2.61 2.99
C HIS A 292 10.69 -2.04 3.38
N THR A 293 10.71 -1.32 4.48
CA THR A 293 11.93 -0.79 5.10
C THR A 293 12.04 -1.27 6.54
N GLY A 294 13.25 -1.57 6.99
CA GLY A 294 13.51 -2.01 8.35
C GLY A 294 14.96 -2.38 8.54
N ASP A 295 15.44 -2.34 9.77
CA ASP A 295 16.78 -2.82 10.14
C ASP A 295 16.74 -4.33 10.28
N LEU A 296 17.18 -5.07 9.27
CA LEU A 296 17.13 -6.53 9.22
C LEU A 296 18.36 -7.21 9.83
N ASN A 297 19.45 -6.48 9.95
CA ASN A 297 20.74 -7.00 10.38
C ASN A 297 21.20 -6.43 11.73
N ASP A 298 20.39 -5.58 12.37
CA ASP A 298 20.66 -4.92 13.64
C ASP A 298 21.90 -3.99 13.61
N ASP A 299 22.20 -3.39 12.43
CA ASP A 299 23.30 -2.43 12.31
C ASP A 299 22.88 -0.99 12.59
N GLY A 300 21.60 -0.79 12.85
CA GLY A 300 21.00 0.49 13.13
C GLY A 300 20.60 1.29 11.91
N TRP A 301 20.82 0.84 10.68
CA TRP A 301 20.34 1.47 9.44
C TRP A 301 19.15 0.71 8.87
N LYS A 302 18.34 1.41 8.10
CA LYS A 302 17.20 0.76 7.44
C LYS A 302 17.63 0.10 6.14
N ASP A 303 17.28 -1.17 6.02
CA ASP A 303 17.36 -1.94 4.79
C ASP A 303 16.09 -1.75 3.95
N ILE A 304 16.17 -2.02 2.65
CA ILE A 304 15.04 -2.00 1.73
C ILE A 304 14.78 -3.42 1.24
N VAL A 305 13.57 -3.92 1.47
CA VAL A 305 13.11 -5.22 0.97
C VAL A 305 12.18 -5.01 -0.20
N VAL A 306 12.55 -5.56 -1.35
CA VAL A 306 11.75 -5.46 -2.58
C VAL A 306 11.50 -6.86 -3.15
N PRO A 307 10.25 -7.34 -3.18
CA PRO A 307 9.91 -8.56 -3.87
C PRO A 307 9.85 -8.29 -5.38
N GLY A 308 10.61 -9.02 -6.17
CA GLY A 308 10.55 -8.94 -7.62
C GLY A 308 9.51 -9.89 -8.21
N LYS A 309 8.97 -9.58 -9.40
CA LYS A 309 8.08 -10.50 -10.13
C LYS A 309 8.79 -11.77 -10.60
N SER A 310 10.07 -11.68 -10.79
CA SER A 310 10.92 -12.78 -11.28
C SER A 310 11.82 -13.40 -10.21
N GLY A 311 11.61 -13.10 -8.96
CA GLY A 311 12.38 -13.56 -7.81
C GLY A 311 13.39 -12.54 -7.32
#